data_90ee8a97bc654ca463505fc40743203f
#
_entry.id   90ee8a97bc654ca463505fc40743203f
#
_cell.length_a   1.000
_cell.length_b   1.000
_cell.length_c   1.000
_cell.angle_alpha   90.00
_cell.angle_beta   90.00
_cell.angle_gamma   90.00
#
_symmetry.space_group_name_H-M   'P 1'
#
loop_
_entity.id
_entity.type
_entity.pdbx_description
1 polymer ?
#
loop_
_entity_poly.entity_id
_entity_poly.type
_entity_poly.pdbx_seq_one_letter_code
_entity_poly.pdbx_strand_id
1 'polypeptide(L)'
;TGQIRYLLIWLDESVEKEVDEAWAKSATEGFRLNGLAQTMCMCTVYQADTEVKDAGCAPAPRPTEALRQALAAEGVPYQEDGPTLSRRYAVLTHFPFRGACDICVLQPDCPKANGSTEAAFHTMELGLPPLSSGGENPEDGHVH
;
A
#
# COMPACT_ATOMS: atom_id res chain seq x y z
N THR A 1 30.96 -9.10 4.07
CA THR A 1 30.11 -7.90 4.22
C THR A 1 29.06 -7.90 3.13
N GLY A 2 27.87 -8.40 3.43
CA GLY A 2 26.75 -8.39 2.50
C GLY A 2 26.31 -6.95 2.19
N GLN A 3 26.21 -6.61 0.91
CA GLN A 3 25.62 -5.34 0.50
C GLN A 3 24.15 -5.31 0.86
N ILE A 4 23.71 -4.24 1.50
CA ILE A 4 22.28 -3.99 1.72
C ILE A 4 21.69 -3.65 0.35
N ARG A 5 20.63 -4.37 -0.02
CA ARG A 5 19.89 -4.11 -1.25
C ARG A 5 18.47 -3.71 -0.92
N TYR A 6 17.89 -3.00 -1.86
CA TYR A 6 16.50 -2.58 -1.80
C TYR A 6 15.78 -2.96 -3.08
N LEU A 7 14.51 -3.23 -2.97
CA LEU A 7 13.59 -3.39 -4.08
C LEU A 7 12.75 -2.11 -4.19
N LEU A 8 12.81 -1.48 -5.36
CA LEU A 8 11.97 -0.34 -5.69
C LEU A 8 11.09 -0.70 -6.87
N ILE A 9 9.79 -0.59 -6.67
CA ILE A 9 8.77 -0.77 -7.70
C ILE A 9 7.98 0.53 -7.80
N TRP A 10 7.77 1.02 -9.00
CA TRP A 10 6.89 2.18 -9.22
C TRP A 10 6.15 2.08 -10.54
N LEU A 11 4.99 2.71 -10.62
CA LEU A 11 4.24 2.87 -11.86
C LEU A 11 4.60 4.19 -12.53
N ASP A 12 4.39 4.23 -13.85
CA ASP A 12 4.61 5.44 -14.63
C ASP A 12 3.72 6.60 -14.15
N GLU A 13 4.19 7.82 -14.34
CA GLU A 13 3.47 9.04 -13.95
C GLU A 13 2.10 9.18 -14.65
N SER A 14 1.95 8.62 -15.83
CA SER A 14 0.69 8.61 -16.55
C SER A 14 -0.43 7.93 -15.77
N VAL A 15 -0.11 6.93 -14.94
CA VAL A 15 -1.10 6.26 -14.09
C VAL A 15 -1.66 7.22 -13.03
N GLU A 16 -0.83 8.06 -12.44
CA GLU A 16 -1.28 9.09 -11.49
C GLU A 16 -2.24 10.09 -12.15
N LYS A 17 -1.92 10.51 -13.36
CA LYS A 17 -2.78 11.40 -14.14
C LYS A 17 -4.13 10.77 -14.47
N GLU A 18 -4.13 9.52 -14.91
CA GLU A 18 -5.37 8.79 -15.19
C GLU A 18 -6.24 8.61 -13.95
N VAL A 19 -5.65 8.35 -12.79
CA VAL A 19 -6.37 8.27 -11.52
C VAL A 19 -6.99 9.62 -11.17
N ASP A 20 -6.25 10.71 -11.31
CA ASP A 20 -6.75 12.07 -11.03
C ASP A 20 -7.90 12.44 -11.98
N GLU A 21 -7.79 12.10 -13.26
CA GLU A 21 -8.87 12.29 -14.23
C GLU A 21 -10.11 11.45 -13.89
N ALA A 22 -9.93 10.22 -13.44
CA ALA A 22 -11.02 9.37 -13.00
C ALA A 22 -11.72 9.94 -11.78
N TRP A 23 -10.99 10.48 -10.81
CA TRP A 23 -11.56 11.18 -9.65
C TRP A 23 -12.38 12.41 -10.05
N ALA A 24 -11.91 13.16 -11.04
CA ALA A 24 -12.63 14.32 -11.54
C ALA A 24 -13.97 13.97 -12.21
N LYS A 25 -14.06 12.76 -12.77
CA LYS A 25 -15.30 12.28 -13.40
C LYS A 25 -16.26 11.65 -12.39
N SER A 26 -15.77 10.79 -11.52
CA SER A 26 -16.56 10.01 -10.59
C SER A 26 -15.71 9.47 -9.44
N ALA A 27 -16.19 9.63 -8.21
CA ALA A 27 -15.53 9.06 -7.04
C ALA A 27 -15.42 7.53 -7.15
N THR A 28 -16.43 6.85 -7.69
CA THR A 28 -16.43 5.40 -7.90
C THR A 28 -15.30 4.97 -8.85
N GLU A 29 -15.15 5.66 -9.97
CA GLU A 29 -14.07 5.37 -10.92
C GLU A 29 -12.70 5.68 -10.33
N GLY A 30 -12.57 6.80 -9.61
CA GLY A 30 -11.35 7.17 -8.92
C GLY A 30 -10.91 6.11 -7.91
N PHE A 31 -11.81 5.64 -7.06
CA PHE A 31 -11.52 4.56 -6.11
C PHE A 31 -11.10 3.26 -6.79
N ARG A 32 -11.81 2.86 -7.82
CA ARG A 32 -11.51 1.62 -8.56
C ARG A 32 -10.13 1.67 -9.21
N LEU A 33 -9.81 2.76 -9.88
CA LEU A 33 -8.53 2.90 -10.58
C LEU A 33 -7.37 3.05 -9.61
N ASN A 34 -7.55 3.82 -8.53
CA ASN A 34 -6.57 3.92 -7.45
C ASN A 34 -6.28 2.56 -6.80
N GLY A 35 -7.31 1.79 -6.47
CA GLY A 35 -7.16 0.45 -5.92
C GLY A 35 -6.45 -0.51 -6.87
N LEU A 36 -6.74 -0.43 -8.16
CA LEU A 36 -6.07 -1.23 -9.18
C LEU A 36 -4.57 -0.88 -9.26
N ALA A 37 -4.23 0.40 -9.27
CA ALA A 37 -2.84 0.85 -9.32
C ALA A 37 -2.04 0.39 -8.09
N GLN A 38 -2.61 0.51 -6.89
CA GLN A 38 -2.00 0.00 -5.65
C GLN A 38 -1.80 -1.52 -5.70
N THR A 39 -2.80 -2.25 -6.15
CA THR A 39 -2.73 -3.71 -6.29
C THR A 39 -1.66 -4.13 -7.29
N MET A 40 -1.54 -3.45 -8.41
CA MET A 40 -0.48 -3.72 -9.40
C MET A 40 0.92 -3.57 -8.80
N CYS A 41 1.16 -2.49 -8.04
CA CYS A 41 2.41 -2.29 -7.32
C CYS A 41 2.71 -3.46 -6.37
N MET A 42 1.77 -3.79 -5.50
CA MET A 42 1.97 -4.84 -4.49
C MET A 42 2.08 -6.23 -5.10
N CYS A 43 1.31 -6.55 -6.12
CA CYS A 43 1.44 -7.82 -6.83
C CYS A 43 2.83 -7.98 -7.47
N THR A 44 3.40 -6.91 -8.00
CA THR A 44 4.75 -6.92 -8.55
C THR A 44 5.80 -7.17 -7.46
N VAL A 45 5.66 -6.53 -6.29
CA VAL A 45 6.51 -6.79 -5.14
C VAL A 45 6.43 -8.26 -4.70
N TYR A 46 5.23 -8.82 -4.62
CA TYR A 46 5.01 -10.22 -4.24
C TYR A 46 5.60 -11.22 -5.23
N GLN A 47 5.63 -10.88 -6.51
CA GLN A 47 6.30 -11.70 -7.52
C GLN A 47 7.82 -11.61 -7.43
N ALA A 48 8.35 -10.44 -7.09
CA ALA A 48 9.78 -10.23 -6.95
C ALA A 48 10.34 -10.83 -5.65
N ASP A 49 9.55 -10.80 -4.57
CA ASP A 49 9.92 -11.33 -3.25
C ASP A 49 8.72 -12.02 -2.58
N THR A 50 8.72 -13.34 -2.62
CA THR A 50 7.64 -14.17 -2.07
C THR A 50 7.56 -14.10 -0.54
N GLU A 51 8.65 -13.79 0.14
CA GLU A 51 8.65 -13.62 1.60
C GLU A 51 7.85 -12.39 2.03
N VAL A 52 7.84 -11.33 1.21
CA VAL A 52 6.97 -10.17 1.43
C VAL A 52 5.50 -10.56 1.33
N LYS A 53 5.16 -11.41 0.36
CA LYS A 53 3.80 -11.94 0.21
C LYS A 53 3.36 -12.74 1.44
N ASP A 54 4.21 -13.62 1.93
CA ASP A 54 3.93 -14.45 3.10
C ASP A 54 3.79 -13.62 4.38
N ALA A 55 4.60 -12.59 4.53
CA ALA A 55 4.51 -11.63 5.63
C ALA A 55 3.28 -10.71 5.53
N GLY A 56 2.72 -10.54 4.34
CA GLY A 56 1.59 -9.64 4.07
C GLY A 56 1.93 -8.15 4.21
N CYS A 57 3.21 -7.80 4.21
CA CYS A 57 3.68 -6.43 4.35
C CYS A 57 5.12 -6.29 3.84
N ALA A 58 5.40 -5.14 3.23
CA ALA A 58 6.73 -4.73 2.80
C ALA A 58 7.29 -3.67 3.76
N PRO A 59 8.20 -4.01 4.69
CA PRO A 59 8.77 -3.02 5.61
C PRO A 59 9.48 -1.90 4.85
N ALA A 60 9.19 -0.66 5.23
CA ALA A 60 9.80 0.51 4.64
C ALA A 60 11.15 0.82 5.31
N PRO A 61 12.26 0.91 4.55
CA PRO A 61 13.57 1.21 5.11
C PRO A 61 13.65 2.67 5.61
N ARG A 62 14.56 2.91 6.55
CA ARG A 62 14.86 4.26 7.00
C ARG A 62 15.55 5.04 5.88
N PRO A 63 15.14 6.28 5.61
CA PRO A 63 15.87 7.14 4.69
C PRO A 63 17.28 7.41 5.18
N THR A 64 18.27 7.00 4.40
CA THR A 64 19.67 7.38 4.58
C THR A 64 20.10 8.30 3.45
N GLU A 65 21.20 9.04 3.61
CA GLU A 65 21.68 9.91 2.56
C GLU A 65 22.01 9.13 1.27
N ALA A 66 22.63 7.97 1.39
CA ALA A 66 22.93 7.10 0.25
C ALA A 66 21.65 6.64 -0.47
N LEU A 67 20.61 6.29 0.29
CA LEU A 67 19.32 5.87 -0.26
C LEU A 67 18.59 7.04 -0.93
N ARG A 68 18.62 8.24 -0.34
CA ARG A 68 18.07 9.47 -0.93
C ARG A 68 18.71 9.78 -2.28
N GLN A 69 20.02 9.70 -2.36
CA GLN A 69 20.76 9.94 -3.60
C GLN A 69 20.43 8.87 -4.66
N ALA A 70 20.38 7.61 -4.28
CA ALA A 70 20.02 6.52 -5.21
C ALA A 70 18.62 6.68 -5.78
N LEU A 71 17.63 6.98 -4.94
CA LEU A 71 16.25 7.20 -5.37
C LEU A 71 16.09 8.44 -6.25
N ALA A 72 16.80 9.52 -5.94
CA ALA A 72 16.81 10.72 -6.78
C ALA A 72 17.41 10.44 -8.17
N ALA A 73 18.45 9.62 -8.24
CA ALA A 73 19.04 9.21 -9.51
C ALA A 73 18.08 8.40 -10.39
N GLU A 74 17.18 7.63 -9.78
CA GLU A 74 16.14 6.88 -10.49
C GLU A 74 14.88 7.72 -10.80
N GLY A 75 14.83 8.97 -10.38
CA GLY A 75 13.69 9.85 -10.59
C GLY A 75 12.50 9.59 -9.64
N VAL A 76 12.73 8.90 -8.54
CA VAL A 76 11.72 8.62 -7.51
C VAL A 76 12.21 9.08 -6.13
N PRO A 77 12.54 10.36 -5.96
CA PRO A 77 13.07 10.86 -4.68
C PRO A 77 12.05 10.75 -3.55
N TYR A 78 12.54 10.83 -2.31
CA TYR A 78 11.68 11.09 -1.18
C TYR A 78 11.09 12.51 -1.25
N GLN A 79 9.91 12.67 -0.68
CA GLN A 79 9.37 14.00 -0.38
C GLN A 79 10.21 14.68 0.70
N GLU A 80 10.17 16.02 0.77
CA GLU A 80 10.98 16.80 1.70
C GLU A 80 10.68 16.46 3.17
N ASP A 81 9.45 16.12 3.48
CA ASP A 81 8.94 15.97 4.85
C ASP A 81 9.01 14.55 5.42
N GLY A 82 9.81 13.66 4.87
CA GLY A 82 9.94 12.37 5.51
C GLY A 82 10.20 11.15 4.63
N PRO A 83 9.76 9.96 5.05
CA PRO A 83 10.04 8.71 4.38
C PRO A 83 9.09 8.40 3.21
N THR A 84 8.25 9.32 2.82
CA THR A 84 7.28 9.13 1.73
C THR A 84 7.97 9.40 0.39
N LEU A 85 7.74 8.51 -0.57
CA LEU A 85 8.23 8.69 -1.94
C LEU A 85 7.43 9.74 -2.70
N SER A 86 8.08 10.42 -3.65
CA SER A 86 7.43 11.42 -4.50
C SER A 86 6.38 10.83 -5.45
N ARG A 87 6.49 9.54 -5.75
CA ARG A 87 5.54 8.82 -6.58
C ARG A 87 4.46 8.19 -5.72
N ARG A 88 3.21 8.35 -6.12
CA ARG A 88 2.04 7.84 -5.40
C ARG A 88 1.99 6.31 -5.42
N TYR A 89 2.29 5.71 -6.57
CA TYR A 89 2.29 4.26 -6.76
C TYR A 89 3.71 3.75 -6.83
N ALA A 90 4.35 3.69 -5.68
CA ALA A 90 5.70 3.21 -5.52
C ALA A 90 5.84 2.45 -4.20
N VAL A 91 6.65 1.40 -4.22
CA VAL A 91 6.99 0.61 -3.03
C VAL A 91 8.50 0.49 -2.95
N LEU A 92 9.06 0.83 -1.82
CA LEU A 92 10.47 0.61 -1.48
C LEU A 92 10.54 -0.31 -0.27
N THR A 93 11.27 -1.41 -0.39
CA THR A 93 11.46 -2.37 0.69
C THR A 93 12.84 -3.00 0.65
N HIS A 94 13.22 -3.70 1.71
CA HIS A 94 14.46 -4.45 1.77
C HIS A 94 14.43 -5.66 0.81
N PHE A 95 15.57 -5.95 0.19
CA PHE A 95 15.72 -7.12 -0.68
C PHE A 95 17.07 -7.82 -0.43
N PRO A 96 17.09 -9.11 -0.10
CA PRO A 96 15.93 -9.95 0.20
C PRO A 96 15.16 -9.47 1.42
N PHE A 97 13.96 -9.97 1.58
CA PHE A 97 13.09 -9.60 2.70
C PHE A 97 13.85 -9.64 4.03
N ARG A 98 13.72 -8.57 4.79
CA ARG A 98 14.20 -8.50 6.17
C ARG A 98 13.05 -7.95 6.98
N GLY A 99 12.33 -8.86 7.61
CA GLY A 99 11.23 -8.33 8.02
C GLY A 99 10.53 -8.59 9.27
N ALA A 100 10.48 -7.64 10.07
CA ALA A 100 9.47 -7.50 11.08
C ALA A 100 9.08 -6.04 11.15
N CYS A 101 7.98 -5.75 11.84
CA CYS A 101 7.50 -4.37 12.02
C CYS A 101 8.53 -3.49 12.73
N ASP A 102 9.40 -4.06 13.53
CA ASP A 102 10.45 -3.38 14.30
C ASP A 102 11.51 -2.68 13.43
N ILE A 103 11.74 -3.14 12.22
CA ILE A 103 12.66 -2.48 11.27
C ILE A 103 11.98 -1.49 10.35
N CYS A 104 10.66 -1.42 10.37
CA CYS A 104 9.87 -0.55 9.51
C CYS A 104 9.78 0.87 10.07
N VAL A 105 10.15 1.87 9.27
CA VAL A 105 10.08 3.28 9.68
C VAL A 105 8.64 3.76 9.94
N LEU A 106 7.65 3.08 9.38
CA LEU A 106 6.23 3.40 9.53
C LEU A 106 5.59 2.74 10.76
N GLN A 107 6.33 1.89 11.48
CA GLN A 107 5.79 1.10 12.58
C GLN A 107 5.04 1.91 13.64
N PRO A 108 5.50 3.09 14.08
CA PRO A 108 4.80 3.84 15.13
C PRO A 108 3.36 4.24 14.76
N ASP A 109 3.11 4.51 13.48
CA ASP A 109 1.82 4.98 12.98
C ASP A 109 1.05 3.91 12.18
N CYS A 110 1.59 2.70 12.11
CA CYS A 110 1.00 1.64 11.31
C CYS A 110 -0.16 0.95 12.06
N PRO A 111 -1.39 0.96 11.51
CA PRO A 111 -2.53 0.29 12.12
C PRO A 111 -2.31 -1.21 12.32
N LYS A 112 -1.67 -1.88 11.35
CA LYS A 112 -1.37 -3.31 11.41
C LYS A 112 -0.42 -3.66 12.57
N ALA A 113 0.61 -2.84 12.80
CA ALA A 113 1.57 -3.06 13.87
C ALA A 113 0.99 -2.77 15.26
N ASN A 114 -0.02 -1.93 15.36
CA ASN A 114 -0.59 -1.43 16.62
C ASN A 114 -1.96 -2.04 16.97
N GLY A 115 -2.24 -3.23 16.46
CA GLY A 115 -3.37 -4.04 16.91
C GLY A 115 -4.71 -3.76 16.23
N SER A 116 -4.71 -3.12 15.05
CA SER A 116 -5.91 -3.05 14.24
C SER A 116 -6.34 -4.44 13.77
N THR A 117 -7.62 -4.72 13.80
CA THR A 117 -8.16 -5.96 13.28
C THR A 117 -7.94 -6.05 11.78
N GLU A 118 -7.71 -7.25 11.28
CA GLU A 118 -7.50 -7.51 9.85
C GLU A 118 -8.62 -6.93 8.97
N ALA A 119 -9.86 -6.97 9.45
CA ALA A 119 -11.01 -6.38 8.78
C ALA A 119 -10.96 -4.85 8.70
N ALA A 120 -10.52 -4.18 9.76
CA ALA A 120 -10.35 -2.73 9.77
C ALA A 120 -9.21 -2.28 8.84
N PHE A 121 -8.15 -3.06 8.77
CA PHE A 121 -7.03 -2.81 7.87
C PHE A 121 -7.47 -2.91 6.39
N HIS A 122 -8.17 -3.97 6.03
CA HIS A 122 -8.71 -4.14 4.68
C HIS A 122 -9.67 -3.02 4.29
N THR A 123 -10.51 -2.59 5.22
CA THR A 123 -11.47 -1.51 4.96
C THR A 123 -10.78 -0.16 4.76
N MET A 124 -9.73 0.12 5.52
CA MET A 124 -8.94 1.34 5.38
C MET A 124 -8.09 1.35 4.11
N GLU A 125 -7.48 0.22 3.77
CA GLU A 125 -6.61 0.10 2.60
C GLU A 125 -7.39 0.22 1.28
N LEU A 126 -8.60 -0.32 1.24
CA LEU A 126 -9.45 -0.27 0.05
C LEU A 126 -10.37 0.96 0.02
N GLY A 127 -10.43 1.75 1.10
CA GLY A 127 -11.35 2.89 1.18
C GLY A 127 -12.84 2.49 1.07
N LEU A 128 -13.13 1.21 1.31
CA LEU A 128 -14.50 0.71 1.26
C LEU A 128 -15.19 0.96 2.60
N PRO A 129 -16.45 1.41 2.59
CA PRO A 129 -17.24 1.47 3.81
C PRO A 129 -17.42 0.05 4.38
N PRO A 130 -17.53 -0.09 5.71
CA PRO A 130 -17.79 -1.39 6.31
C PRO A 130 -19.05 -1.99 5.70
N LEU A 131 -18.95 -3.22 5.24
CA LEU A 131 -20.12 -3.97 4.79
C LEU A 131 -21.05 -4.10 5.99
N SER A 132 -22.14 -3.34 5.98
CA SER A 132 -23.20 -3.56 6.94
C SER A 132 -23.71 -4.98 6.75
N SER A 133 -23.59 -5.82 7.75
CA SER A 133 -24.26 -7.10 7.82
C SER A 133 -25.76 -6.84 7.97
N GLY A 134 -26.36 -6.43 6.86
CA GLY A 134 -27.81 -6.31 6.73
C GLY A 134 -28.40 -7.67 6.47
N GLY A 135 -28.61 -8.42 7.50
CA GLY A 135 -29.33 -9.66 7.48
C GLY A 135 -30.38 -9.67 8.56
N GLU A 136 -31.34 -8.82 8.49
CA GLU A 136 -32.63 -9.12 9.10
C GLU A 136 -33.60 -9.53 8.00
N ASN A 137 -33.77 -10.85 7.94
CA ASN A 137 -34.93 -11.45 7.31
C ASN A 137 -36.17 -11.08 8.11
N PRO A 138 -37.15 -10.48 7.52
CA PRO A 138 -38.49 -10.50 8.14
C PRO A 138 -39.13 -11.84 7.78
N GLU A 139 -39.05 -12.79 8.70
CA GLU A 139 -39.89 -13.97 8.62
C GLU A 139 -41.33 -13.65 9.01
N ASP A 140 -42.20 -14.07 8.11
CA ASP A 140 -43.53 -14.65 8.31
C ASP A 140 -44.55 -13.93 9.17
N GLY A 141 -45.33 -13.15 8.47
CA GLY A 141 -46.72 -13.00 8.82
C GLY A 141 -47.52 -14.21 8.37
N HIS A 142 -47.74 -15.13 9.27
CA HIS A 142 -48.70 -16.21 9.07
C HIS A 142 -50.12 -15.60 9.19
N VAL A 143 -50.86 -15.61 8.13
CA VAL A 143 -52.28 -15.25 8.12
C VAL A 143 -53.10 -16.52 7.92
N HIS A 144 -53.96 -16.73 8.85
CA HIS A 144 -55.10 -17.67 8.68
C HIS A 144 -56.12 -17.05 7.72
#